data_3f45179488887d6b2d5f8f164ec58bd3
#
_entry.id   3f45179488887d6b2d5f8f164ec58bd3
#
_cell.length_a   1.000
_cell.length_b   1.000
_cell.length_c   1.000
_cell.angle_alpha   90.00
_cell.angle_beta   90.00
_cell.angle_gamma   90.00
#
_symmetry.space_group_name_H-M   'P 1'
#
loop_
_entity.id
_entity.type
_entity.pdbx_description
1 polymer ?
#
loop_
_entity_poly.entity_id
_entity_poly.type
_entity_poly.pdbx_seq_one_letter_code
_entity_poly.pdbx_strand_id
1 'polypeptide(L)'
;AKPALATTGRLGQPSLLINRGGTSNHGAWSYAPLDIRRVLILRKEEAFRLYFYAELLQDIQGSYPLTLSVVNRDGQQFEAGSEQWHEEYRVFLQKLERSVAGECPAPVYRKGCEDTSPWGQACRTLAAERDDVALVCSITQKQLESLRSQGIETVHQLAELDIATLEESAPGLTLRSLLRLQRQARSLIDRTVLVREPWEDALHDTDVFFDIESHPGTDQDYLYGLLVRPKEGPETYTSLHTLNHTSEATLWAAFLALLETLPPNYRVYDYGDH
;
A
#
# COMPACT_ATOMS: atom_id res chain seq x y z
N ALA A 1 1.57 -26.47 15.98
CA ALA A 1 0.23 -26.03 15.52
C ALA A 1 0.00 -24.59 15.98
N LYS A 2 -0.65 -23.76 15.15
CA LYS A 2 -1.05 -22.41 15.60
C LYS A 2 -2.22 -22.55 16.58
N PRO A 3 -2.25 -21.78 17.66
CA PRO A 3 -3.40 -21.78 18.57
C PRO A 3 -4.64 -21.24 17.83
N ALA A 4 -5.79 -21.80 18.14
CA ALA A 4 -7.08 -21.34 17.64
C ALA A 4 -7.95 -20.89 18.82
N LEU A 5 -8.44 -19.67 18.78
CA LEU A 5 -9.37 -19.07 19.71
C LEU A 5 -10.74 -19.04 19.04
N ALA A 6 -11.71 -19.70 19.61
CA ALA A 6 -13.07 -19.75 19.06
C ALA A 6 -14.09 -19.40 20.14
N THR A 7 -15.00 -18.50 19.80
CA THR A 7 -16.21 -18.19 20.56
C THR A 7 -17.40 -18.20 19.59
N THR A 8 -18.61 -17.93 20.07
CA THR A 8 -19.80 -17.97 19.23
C THR A 8 -19.68 -16.96 18.06
N GLY A 9 -19.56 -17.49 16.83
CA GLY A 9 -19.50 -16.69 15.62
C GLY A 9 -18.16 -16.01 15.33
N ARG A 10 -17.13 -16.20 16.19
CA ARG A 10 -15.80 -15.56 16.04
C ARG A 10 -14.69 -16.59 16.12
N LEU A 11 -13.69 -16.48 15.24
CA LEU A 11 -12.51 -17.35 15.19
C LEU A 11 -11.24 -16.50 14.98
N GLY A 12 -10.22 -16.72 15.81
CA GLY A 12 -8.92 -16.07 15.73
C GLY A 12 -7.77 -17.08 15.82
N GLN A 13 -6.68 -16.80 15.12
CA GLN A 13 -5.48 -17.65 15.12
C GLN A 13 -4.23 -16.79 15.34
N PRO A 14 -3.91 -16.40 16.58
CA PRO A 14 -2.64 -15.73 16.89
C PRO A 14 -1.45 -16.66 16.55
N SER A 15 -0.28 -16.08 16.34
CA SER A 15 0.93 -16.87 16.10
C SER A 15 1.30 -17.69 17.35
N LEU A 16 1.21 -17.07 18.53
CA LEU A 16 1.51 -17.68 19.83
C LEU A 16 0.55 -17.17 20.90
N LEU A 17 0.36 -17.96 21.94
CA LEU A 17 -0.24 -17.57 23.22
C LEU A 17 0.84 -17.66 24.29
N ILE A 18 1.11 -16.55 24.96
CA ILE A 18 2.13 -16.45 26.00
C ILE A 18 1.44 -16.53 27.37
N ASN A 19 1.89 -17.47 28.20
CA ASN A 19 1.45 -17.53 29.59
C ASN A 19 2.07 -16.34 30.36
N ARG A 20 1.23 -15.51 30.97
CA ARG A 20 1.63 -14.29 31.69
C ARG A 20 1.41 -14.40 33.19
N GLY A 21 0.99 -15.58 33.66
CA GLY A 21 0.54 -15.73 35.05
C GLY A 21 -0.80 -15.03 35.28
N GLY A 22 -1.10 -14.70 36.54
CA GLY A 22 -2.38 -14.08 36.95
C GLY A 22 -3.50 -15.11 37.14
N THR A 23 -4.73 -14.62 37.34
CA THR A 23 -5.91 -15.48 37.58
C THR A 23 -6.84 -15.40 36.41
N SER A 24 -7.37 -16.55 35.97
CA SER A 24 -8.36 -16.65 34.92
C SER A 24 -9.39 -17.77 35.24
N ASN A 25 -10.37 -17.97 34.38
CA ASN A 25 -11.29 -19.10 34.47
C ASN A 25 -10.59 -20.48 34.42
N HIS A 26 -9.32 -20.50 33.99
CA HIS A 26 -8.50 -21.70 33.87
C HIS A 26 -7.58 -21.95 35.07
N GLY A 27 -7.57 -21.05 36.07
CA GLY A 27 -6.74 -21.18 37.28
C GLY A 27 -5.79 -19.99 37.49
N ALA A 28 -4.63 -20.26 38.11
CA ALA A 28 -3.62 -19.24 38.48
C ALA A 28 -2.73 -18.83 37.29
N TRP A 29 -3.26 -18.77 36.08
CA TRP A 29 -2.55 -18.40 34.84
C TRP A 29 -3.51 -17.82 33.81
N SER A 30 -3.00 -16.94 32.95
CA SER A 30 -3.71 -16.34 31.83
C SER A 30 -2.82 -16.26 30.62
N TYR A 31 -3.42 -16.18 29.45
CA TYR A 31 -2.71 -16.02 28.18
C TYR A 31 -2.84 -14.60 27.63
N ALA A 32 -1.79 -14.17 26.93
CA ALA A 32 -1.79 -12.99 26.09
C ALA A 32 -1.40 -13.37 24.65
N PRO A 33 -1.97 -12.72 23.63
CA PRO A 33 -1.65 -13.00 22.24
C PRO A 33 -0.30 -12.36 21.87
N LEU A 34 0.48 -13.08 21.06
CA LEU A 34 1.66 -12.59 20.40
C LEU A 34 1.58 -12.99 18.93
N ASP A 35 1.74 -12.01 18.05
CA ASP A 35 1.76 -12.23 16.61
C ASP A 35 3.18 -12.02 16.06
N ILE A 36 3.56 -12.81 15.04
CA ILE A 36 4.84 -12.70 14.34
C ILE A 36 4.54 -12.18 12.93
N ARG A 37 5.14 -11.04 12.55
CA ARG A 37 4.84 -10.35 11.29
C ARG A 37 6.10 -9.88 10.56
N ARG A 38 6.02 -9.90 9.22
CA ARG A 38 7.07 -9.34 8.34
C ARG A 38 6.91 -7.82 8.17
N VAL A 39 6.68 -7.08 9.26
CA VAL A 39 6.57 -5.62 9.24
C VAL A 39 7.81 -5.02 9.88
N LEU A 40 8.17 -3.78 9.51
CA LEU A 40 9.25 -3.04 10.16
C LEU A 40 8.75 -2.31 11.41
N ILE A 41 7.55 -1.76 11.30
CA ILE A 41 6.89 -0.99 12.35
C ILE A 41 5.48 -1.54 12.59
N LEU A 42 4.98 -1.38 13.81
CA LEU A 42 3.60 -1.72 14.13
C LEU A 42 2.64 -0.76 13.41
N ARG A 43 1.68 -1.30 12.67
CA ARG A 43 0.59 -0.57 12.04
C ARG A 43 -0.72 -0.88 12.74
N LYS A 44 -1.73 -0.05 12.52
CA LYS A 44 -3.04 -0.22 13.16
C LYS A 44 -3.73 -1.54 12.79
N GLU A 45 -3.47 -2.08 11.60
CA GLU A 45 -4.03 -3.36 11.16
C GLU A 45 -3.53 -4.55 12.00
N GLU A 46 -2.26 -4.53 12.40
CA GLU A 46 -1.71 -5.51 13.34
C GLU A 46 -2.29 -5.32 14.74
N ALA A 47 -2.45 -4.07 15.18
CA ALA A 47 -3.07 -3.76 16.47
C ALA A 47 -4.53 -4.23 16.53
N PHE A 48 -5.33 -3.98 15.46
CA PHE A 48 -6.73 -4.41 15.36
C PHE A 48 -6.86 -5.93 15.50
N ARG A 49 -5.95 -6.67 14.91
CA ARG A 49 -5.93 -8.14 15.03
C ARG A 49 -5.64 -8.59 16.45
N LEU A 50 -4.70 -7.93 17.14
CA LEU A 50 -4.40 -8.22 18.53
C LEU A 50 -5.57 -7.88 19.46
N TYR A 51 -6.27 -6.76 19.24
CA TYR A 51 -7.48 -6.41 19.98
C TYR A 51 -8.56 -7.46 19.82
N PHE A 52 -8.76 -7.94 18.58
CA PHE A 52 -9.70 -9.03 18.30
C PHE A 52 -9.32 -10.33 19.05
N TYR A 53 -8.05 -10.70 19.08
CA TYR A 53 -7.59 -11.87 19.84
C TYR A 53 -7.74 -11.66 21.36
N ALA A 54 -7.55 -10.46 21.83
CA ALA A 54 -7.71 -10.12 23.24
C ALA A 54 -9.17 -10.23 23.71
N GLU A 55 -10.13 -9.80 22.87
CA GLU A 55 -11.57 -9.99 23.14
C GLU A 55 -11.94 -11.48 23.18
N LEU A 56 -11.46 -12.28 22.21
CA LEU A 56 -11.67 -13.72 22.22
C LEU A 56 -11.10 -14.37 23.49
N LEU A 57 -9.90 -13.94 23.90
CA LEU A 57 -9.29 -14.42 25.15
C LEU A 57 -10.08 -13.97 26.37
N GLN A 58 -10.61 -12.74 26.40
CA GLN A 58 -11.47 -12.27 27.47
C GLN A 58 -12.72 -13.15 27.62
N ASP A 59 -13.36 -13.50 26.50
CA ASP A 59 -14.51 -14.39 26.50
C ASP A 59 -14.16 -15.80 27.02
N ILE A 60 -13.00 -16.33 26.65
CA ILE A 60 -12.56 -17.68 27.01
C ILE A 60 -12.03 -17.75 28.43
N GLN A 61 -11.17 -16.83 28.84
CA GLN A 61 -10.45 -16.89 30.13
C GLN A 61 -11.01 -15.97 31.21
N GLY A 62 -12.04 -15.15 30.89
CA GLY A 62 -12.69 -14.24 31.84
C GLY A 62 -11.86 -13.01 32.22
N SER A 63 -10.71 -12.80 31.58
CA SER A 63 -9.82 -11.65 31.83
C SER A 63 -9.22 -11.13 30.53
N TYR A 64 -9.19 -9.80 30.40
CA TYR A 64 -8.56 -9.17 29.24
C TYR A 64 -7.01 -9.21 29.39
N PRO A 65 -6.27 -9.58 28.33
CA PRO A 65 -4.81 -9.62 28.39
C PRO A 65 -4.20 -8.24 28.64
N LEU A 66 -3.25 -8.15 29.56
CA LEU A 66 -2.57 -6.90 29.90
C LEU A 66 -1.58 -6.45 28.81
N THR A 67 -1.06 -7.39 28.01
CA THR A 67 -0.08 -7.11 26.96
C THR A 67 -0.52 -7.71 25.64
N LEU A 68 -0.42 -6.94 24.57
CA LEU A 68 -0.74 -7.33 23.20
C LEU A 68 0.49 -7.06 22.34
N SER A 69 1.16 -8.11 21.87
CA SER A 69 2.50 -7.95 21.29
C SER A 69 2.60 -8.45 19.87
N VAL A 70 3.39 -7.73 19.06
CA VAL A 70 3.87 -8.17 17.75
C VAL A 70 5.39 -8.27 17.78
N VAL A 71 5.93 -9.36 17.25
CA VAL A 71 7.36 -9.47 16.93
C VAL A 71 7.52 -9.28 15.43
N ASN A 72 8.37 -8.34 15.05
CA ASN A 72 8.67 -8.05 13.65
C ASN A 72 9.71 -9.02 13.07
N ARG A 73 10.04 -8.84 11.78
CA ARG A 73 11.04 -9.67 11.09
C ARG A 73 12.45 -9.59 11.71
N ASP A 74 12.77 -8.48 12.37
CA ASP A 74 14.07 -8.23 13.00
C ASP A 74 14.14 -8.69 14.46
N GLY A 75 13.08 -9.37 14.93
CA GLY A 75 12.98 -9.86 16.30
C GLY A 75 12.61 -8.77 17.32
N GLN A 76 12.31 -7.54 16.88
CA GLN A 76 11.88 -6.46 17.79
C GLN A 76 10.42 -6.69 18.17
N GLN A 77 10.13 -6.49 19.46
CA GLN A 77 8.79 -6.60 20.00
C GLN A 77 8.16 -5.21 20.17
N PHE A 78 6.95 -5.08 19.65
CA PHE A 78 6.10 -3.90 19.79
C PHE A 78 4.85 -4.27 20.60
N GLU A 79 4.37 -3.34 21.42
CA GLU A 79 3.11 -3.47 22.14
C GLU A 79 2.03 -2.61 21.49
N ALA A 80 0.85 -3.21 21.26
CA ALA A 80 -0.32 -2.49 20.82
C ALA A 80 -1.01 -1.84 22.03
N GLY A 81 -0.86 -0.53 22.19
CA GLY A 81 -1.35 0.18 23.37
C GLY A 81 -1.90 1.58 23.09
N SER A 82 -2.12 1.95 21.84
CA SER A 82 -2.70 3.26 21.51
C SER A 82 -4.20 3.27 21.79
N GLU A 83 -4.66 4.14 22.69
CA GLU A 83 -6.08 4.34 22.97
C GLU A 83 -6.87 4.75 21.73
N GLN A 84 -6.27 5.58 20.88
CA GLN A 84 -6.85 6.00 19.62
C GLN A 84 -7.13 4.80 18.69
N TRP A 85 -6.18 3.89 18.55
CA TRP A 85 -6.37 2.69 17.71
C TRP A 85 -7.41 1.74 18.27
N HIS A 86 -7.55 1.67 19.59
CA HIS A 86 -8.57 0.85 20.22
C HIS A 86 -9.98 1.38 19.95
N GLU A 87 -10.16 2.71 19.94
CA GLU A 87 -11.44 3.32 19.57
C GLU A 87 -11.78 3.14 18.08
N GLU A 88 -10.79 3.34 17.19
CA GLU A 88 -10.95 3.05 15.76
C GLU A 88 -11.31 1.58 15.50
N TYR A 89 -10.71 0.65 16.26
CA TYR A 89 -11.02 -0.77 16.19
C TYR A 89 -12.48 -1.06 16.58
N ARG A 90 -12.98 -0.46 17.65
CA ARG A 90 -14.37 -0.63 18.06
C ARG A 90 -15.37 -0.20 16.99
N VAL A 91 -15.11 0.96 16.38
CA VAL A 91 -15.93 1.46 15.26
C VAL A 91 -15.86 0.51 14.06
N PHE A 92 -14.67 0.01 13.76
CA PHE A 92 -14.48 -0.97 12.68
C PHE A 92 -15.23 -2.28 12.96
N LEU A 93 -15.09 -2.83 14.17
CA LEU A 93 -15.74 -4.08 14.56
C LEU A 93 -17.26 -3.98 14.49
N GLN A 94 -17.85 -2.89 14.98
CA GLN A 94 -19.29 -2.64 14.87
C GLN A 94 -19.79 -2.63 13.41
N LYS A 95 -19.03 -2.01 12.50
CA LYS A 95 -19.37 -2.02 11.07
C LYS A 95 -19.30 -3.42 10.48
N LEU A 96 -18.26 -4.17 10.85
CA LEU A 96 -18.08 -5.56 10.41
C LEU A 96 -19.24 -6.45 10.91
N GLU A 97 -19.61 -6.34 12.18
CA GLU A 97 -20.71 -7.12 12.78
C GLU A 97 -22.05 -6.81 12.11
N ARG A 98 -22.35 -5.55 11.82
CA ARG A 98 -23.55 -5.17 11.05
C ARG A 98 -23.53 -5.79 9.66
N SER A 99 -22.38 -5.79 8.98
CA SER A 99 -22.26 -6.42 7.66
C SER A 99 -22.46 -7.94 7.73
N VAL A 100 -21.91 -8.59 8.75
CA VAL A 100 -22.14 -10.04 8.99
C VAL A 100 -23.61 -10.33 9.32
N ALA A 101 -24.29 -9.41 9.99
CA ALA A 101 -25.73 -9.52 10.28
C ALA A 101 -26.62 -9.25 9.05
N GLY A 102 -26.05 -8.95 7.88
CA GLY A 102 -26.77 -8.77 6.62
C GLY A 102 -26.92 -7.31 6.15
N GLU A 103 -26.37 -6.34 6.87
CA GLU A 103 -26.27 -4.96 6.36
C GLU A 103 -25.29 -4.93 5.19
N CYS A 104 -25.78 -4.58 4.00
CA CYS A 104 -24.95 -4.50 2.80
C CYS A 104 -24.49 -3.06 2.59
N PRO A 105 -23.26 -2.68 2.95
CA PRO A 105 -22.75 -1.34 2.69
C PRO A 105 -22.64 -1.10 1.20
N ALA A 106 -22.80 0.17 0.79
CA ALA A 106 -22.59 0.53 -0.60
C ALA A 106 -21.15 0.19 -1.04
N PRO A 107 -20.96 -0.42 -2.22
CA PRO A 107 -19.63 -0.70 -2.75
C PRO A 107 -18.83 0.58 -2.90
N VAL A 108 -17.60 0.58 -2.42
CA VAL A 108 -16.66 1.70 -2.53
C VAL A 108 -15.45 1.24 -3.34
N TYR A 109 -15.19 1.92 -4.45
CA TYR A 109 -14.01 1.67 -5.24
C TYR A 109 -12.75 2.23 -4.55
N ARG A 110 -11.71 1.41 -4.52
CA ARG A 110 -10.34 1.80 -4.13
C ARG A 110 -9.37 1.07 -5.05
N LYS A 111 -8.40 1.78 -5.61
CA LYS A 111 -7.41 1.20 -6.54
C LYS A 111 -6.75 -0.07 -5.99
N GLY A 112 -6.35 -0.08 -4.72
CA GLY A 112 -5.74 -1.27 -4.09
C GLY A 112 -6.66 -2.49 -3.98
N CYS A 113 -7.98 -2.37 -4.22
CA CYS A 113 -8.89 -3.49 -4.23
C CYS A 113 -8.86 -4.27 -5.56
N GLU A 114 -8.37 -3.69 -6.66
CA GLU A 114 -8.32 -4.37 -7.96
C GLU A 114 -7.42 -5.61 -7.90
N ASP A 115 -6.28 -5.49 -7.23
CA ASP A 115 -5.27 -6.55 -7.16
C ASP A 115 -5.46 -7.50 -5.97
N THR A 116 -6.20 -7.07 -4.94
CA THR A 116 -6.27 -7.79 -3.66
C THR A 116 -7.64 -8.35 -3.31
N SER A 117 -8.70 -7.90 -4.00
CA SER A 117 -10.08 -8.30 -3.72
C SER A 117 -10.72 -9.00 -4.93
N PRO A 118 -11.43 -10.13 -4.73
CA PRO A 118 -12.20 -10.77 -5.81
C PRO A 118 -13.32 -9.87 -6.36
N TRP A 119 -13.67 -8.80 -5.64
CA TRP A 119 -14.71 -7.84 -6.02
C TRP A 119 -14.16 -6.57 -6.70
N GLY A 120 -12.83 -6.45 -6.83
CA GLY A 120 -12.17 -5.24 -7.33
C GLY A 120 -12.71 -4.77 -8.66
N GLN A 121 -12.83 -5.69 -9.62
CA GLN A 121 -13.37 -5.37 -10.96
C GLN A 121 -14.85 -4.94 -10.91
N ALA A 122 -15.68 -5.60 -10.10
CA ALA A 122 -17.08 -5.21 -9.94
C ALA A 122 -17.22 -3.82 -9.31
N CYS A 123 -16.40 -3.51 -8.28
CA CYS A 123 -16.37 -2.18 -7.67
C CYS A 123 -15.93 -1.11 -8.68
N ARG A 124 -14.94 -1.41 -9.54
CA ARG A 124 -14.50 -0.50 -10.59
C ARG A 124 -15.61 -0.22 -11.62
N THR A 125 -16.31 -1.25 -12.06
CA THR A 125 -17.44 -1.12 -13.00
C THR A 125 -18.51 -0.21 -12.42
N LEU A 126 -18.92 -0.46 -11.17
CA LEU A 126 -19.90 0.39 -10.48
C LEU A 126 -19.43 1.83 -10.28
N ALA A 127 -18.14 2.03 -10.00
CA ALA A 127 -17.57 3.37 -9.92
C ALA A 127 -17.59 4.09 -11.27
N ALA A 128 -17.30 3.36 -12.38
CA ALA A 128 -17.37 3.91 -13.73
C ALA A 128 -18.81 4.30 -14.12
N GLU A 129 -19.80 3.47 -13.79
CA GLU A 129 -21.22 3.76 -14.01
C GLU A 129 -21.70 5.01 -13.25
N ARG A 130 -21.10 5.29 -12.10
CA ARG A 130 -21.42 6.46 -11.25
C ARG A 130 -20.55 7.66 -11.53
N ASP A 131 -19.62 7.56 -12.46
CA ASP A 131 -18.60 8.60 -12.70
C ASP A 131 -17.83 8.98 -11.42
N ASP A 132 -17.54 8.00 -10.54
CA ASP A 132 -17.00 8.24 -9.21
C ASP A 132 -15.60 8.88 -9.28
N VAL A 133 -15.41 9.97 -8.54
CA VAL A 133 -14.13 10.70 -8.46
C VAL A 133 -12.96 9.84 -7.98
N ALA A 134 -13.23 8.73 -7.31
CA ALA A 134 -12.22 7.76 -6.89
C ALA A 134 -11.50 7.06 -8.06
N LEU A 135 -12.03 7.15 -9.29
CA LEU A 135 -11.37 6.63 -10.51
C LEU A 135 -10.16 7.45 -10.92
N VAL A 136 -10.02 8.68 -10.43
CA VAL A 136 -8.89 9.55 -10.76
C VAL A 136 -7.59 8.94 -10.22
N CYS A 137 -6.60 8.79 -11.10
CA CYS A 137 -5.34 8.13 -10.78
C CYS A 137 -4.60 8.83 -9.63
N SER A 138 -4.01 8.05 -8.74
CA SER A 138 -3.20 8.53 -7.61
C SER A 138 -3.92 9.51 -6.67
N ILE A 139 -5.25 9.44 -6.60
CA ILE A 139 -6.01 10.13 -5.56
C ILE A 139 -5.81 9.39 -4.22
N THR A 140 -5.42 10.10 -3.18
CA THR A 140 -5.29 9.54 -1.85
C THR A 140 -6.64 9.51 -1.13
N GLN A 141 -6.78 8.64 -0.14
CA GLN A 141 -8.02 8.56 0.66
C GLN A 141 -8.37 9.91 1.31
N LYS A 142 -7.37 10.62 1.83
CA LYS A 142 -7.55 11.94 2.43
C LYS A 142 -8.04 12.99 1.43
N GLN A 143 -7.49 12.97 0.21
CA GLN A 143 -7.94 13.86 -0.87
C GLN A 143 -9.36 13.54 -1.31
N LEU A 144 -9.70 12.26 -1.41
CA LEU A 144 -11.04 11.80 -1.77
C LEU A 144 -12.08 12.23 -0.74
N GLU A 145 -11.78 12.08 0.54
CA GLU A 145 -12.65 12.54 1.63
C GLU A 145 -12.82 14.07 1.61
N SER A 146 -11.74 14.80 1.36
CA SER A 146 -11.79 16.28 1.24
C SER A 146 -12.62 16.74 0.03
N LEU A 147 -12.50 16.10 -1.13
CA LEU A 147 -13.31 16.42 -2.30
C LEU A 147 -14.79 16.15 -2.03
N ARG A 148 -15.11 15.00 -1.48
CA ARG A 148 -16.49 14.62 -1.15
C ARG A 148 -17.12 15.50 -0.09
N SER A 149 -16.37 15.95 0.92
CA SER A 149 -16.87 16.89 1.92
C SER A 149 -17.26 18.26 1.33
N GLN A 150 -16.75 18.59 0.14
CA GLN A 150 -17.08 19.79 -0.63
C GLN A 150 -18.08 19.52 -1.77
N GLY A 151 -18.72 18.33 -1.77
CA GLY A 151 -19.73 17.96 -2.77
C GLY A 151 -19.17 17.52 -4.12
N ILE A 152 -17.85 17.30 -4.24
CA ILE A 152 -17.20 16.84 -5.47
C ILE A 152 -17.14 15.29 -5.42
N GLU A 153 -18.11 14.67 -6.07
CA GLU A 153 -18.29 13.21 -6.03
C GLU A 153 -17.96 12.53 -7.36
N THR A 154 -17.96 13.29 -8.48
CA THR A 154 -17.76 12.74 -9.81
C THR A 154 -16.50 13.25 -10.50
N VAL A 155 -16.02 12.45 -11.48
CA VAL A 155 -14.89 12.85 -12.34
C VAL A 155 -15.21 14.11 -13.11
N HIS A 156 -16.44 14.24 -13.63
CA HIS A 156 -16.88 15.45 -14.35
C HIS A 156 -16.88 16.67 -13.45
N GLN A 157 -17.42 16.58 -12.23
CA GLN A 157 -17.38 17.71 -11.28
C GLN A 157 -15.95 18.17 -10.99
N LEU A 158 -15.02 17.22 -10.82
CA LEU A 158 -13.61 17.56 -10.60
C LEU A 158 -12.96 18.17 -11.85
N ALA A 159 -13.28 17.69 -13.05
CA ALA A 159 -12.74 18.22 -14.30
C ALA A 159 -13.18 19.66 -14.57
N GLU A 160 -14.42 20.01 -14.22
CA GLU A 160 -15.02 21.33 -14.44
C GLU A 160 -14.85 22.28 -13.25
N LEU A 161 -14.25 21.80 -12.16
CA LEU A 161 -14.10 22.55 -10.91
C LEU A 161 -13.42 23.89 -11.15
N ASP A 162 -14.06 24.98 -10.71
CA ASP A 162 -13.37 26.26 -10.53
C ASP A 162 -12.55 26.20 -9.23
N ILE A 163 -11.25 26.02 -9.38
CA ILE A 163 -10.32 25.86 -8.25
C ILE A 163 -10.33 27.09 -7.32
N ALA A 164 -10.67 28.27 -7.85
CA ALA A 164 -10.73 29.50 -7.05
C ALA A 164 -11.91 29.51 -6.05
N THR A 165 -12.92 28.65 -6.26
CA THR A 165 -14.08 28.54 -5.38
C THR A 165 -13.90 27.57 -4.21
N LEU A 166 -12.83 26.78 -4.20
CA LEU A 166 -12.54 25.87 -3.09
C LEU A 166 -12.06 26.64 -1.86
N GLU A 167 -12.65 26.34 -0.72
CA GLU A 167 -12.18 26.87 0.56
C GLU A 167 -10.71 26.47 0.80
N GLU A 168 -9.89 27.44 1.26
CA GLU A 168 -8.45 27.29 1.49
C GLU A 168 -8.07 26.19 2.50
N SER A 169 -9.03 25.63 3.23
CA SER A 169 -8.80 24.68 4.32
C SER A 169 -9.19 23.22 4.05
N ALA A 170 -9.10 22.74 2.82
CA ALA A 170 -9.35 21.32 2.53
C ALA A 170 -8.15 20.44 2.87
N PRO A 171 -8.20 19.58 3.93
CA PRO A 171 -7.06 18.76 4.35
C PRO A 171 -6.56 17.84 3.24
N GLY A 172 -5.26 17.91 2.91
CA GLY A 172 -4.63 17.06 1.90
C GLY A 172 -4.80 17.55 0.46
N LEU A 173 -5.49 18.66 0.22
CA LEU A 173 -5.60 19.32 -1.07
C LEU A 173 -4.72 20.58 -1.09
N THR A 174 -3.59 20.51 -1.78
CA THR A 174 -2.81 21.69 -2.16
C THR A 174 -3.22 22.12 -3.56
N LEU A 175 -3.03 23.39 -3.91
CA LEU A 175 -3.29 23.89 -5.26
C LEU A 175 -2.60 23.02 -6.33
N ARG A 176 -1.35 22.62 -6.09
CA ARG A 176 -0.60 21.75 -6.99
C ARG A 176 -1.26 20.37 -7.15
N SER A 177 -1.68 19.75 -6.04
CA SER A 177 -2.34 18.44 -6.08
C SER A 177 -3.71 18.52 -6.78
N LEU A 178 -4.45 19.57 -6.53
CA LEU A 178 -5.77 19.79 -7.12
C LEU A 178 -5.69 19.99 -8.64
N LEU A 179 -4.77 20.86 -9.10
CA LEU A 179 -4.49 21.03 -10.54
C LEU A 179 -4.09 19.70 -11.22
N ARG A 180 -3.30 18.88 -10.54
CA ARG A 180 -2.94 17.56 -11.05
C ARG A 180 -4.15 16.64 -11.17
N LEU A 181 -4.97 16.56 -10.11
CA LEU A 181 -6.18 15.71 -10.09
C LEU A 181 -7.19 16.19 -11.14
N GLN A 182 -7.40 17.50 -11.31
CA GLN A 182 -8.28 18.06 -12.32
C GLN A 182 -7.83 17.71 -13.75
N ARG A 183 -6.53 17.80 -14.04
CA ARG A 183 -5.98 17.40 -15.34
C ARG A 183 -6.17 15.91 -15.61
N GLN A 184 -5.98 15.09 -14.60
CA GLN A 184 -6.23 13.64 -14.70
C GLN A 184 -7.71 13.33 -14.93
N ALA A 185 -8.63 14.06 -14.27
CA ALA A 185 -10.06 13.94 -14.51
C ALA A 185 -10.43 14.30 -15.96
N ARG A 186 -9.91 15.40 -16.50
CA ARG A 186 -10.07 15.77 -17.91
C ARG A 186 -9.53 14.70 -18.86
N SER A 187 -8.32 14.19 -18.59
CA SER A 187 -7.72 13.11 -19.36
C SER A 187 -8.59 11.84 -19.40
N LEU A 188 -9.23 11.49 -18.28
CA LEU A 188 -10.16 10.35 -18.19
C LEU A 188 -11.41 10.56 -19.07
N ILE A 189 -12.01 11.76 -19.02
CA ILE A 189 -13.21 12.12 -19.79
C ILE A 189 -12.89 12.12 -21.29
N ASP A 190 -11.82 12.81 -21.67
CA ASP A 190 -11.43 12.98 -23.08
C ASP A 190 -10.76 11.73 -23.67
N ARG A 191 -10.41 10.75 -22.81
CA ARG A 191 -9.63 9.55 -23.17
C ARG A 191 -8.34 9.91 -23.92
N THR A 192 -7.68 10.97 -23.49
CA THR A 192 -6.46 11.50 -24.08
C THR A 192 -5.32 11.55 -23.07
N VAL A 193 -4.10 11.47 -23.55
CA VAL A 193 -2.90 11.73 -22.75
C VAL A 193 -2.61 13.22 -22.82
N LEU A 194 -2.67 13.90 -21.65
CA LEU A 194 -2.29 15.30 -21.55
C LEU A 194 -0.78 15.41 -21.37
N VAL A 195 -0.09 15.73 -22.45
CA VAL A 195 1.35 15.99 -22.42
C VAL A 195 1.58 17.39 -21.83
N ARG A 196 2.27 17.47 -20.72
CA ARG A 196 2.55 18.73 -20.03
C ARG A 196 3.62 19.55 -20.75
N GLU A 197 4.68 18.90 -21.16
CA GLU A 197 5.78 19.46 -21.92
C GLU A 197 6.08 18.50 -23.07
N PRO A 198 6.20 18.99 -24.32
CA PRO A 198 6.58 18.12 -25.43
C PRO A 198 7.92 17.47 -25.10
N TRP A 199 7.99 16.17 -25.26
CA TRP A 199 9.27 15.48 -25.21
C TRP A 199 9.99 15.74 -26.53
N GLU A 200 11.03 16.55 -26.49
CA GLU A 200 11.97 16.67 -27.61
C GLU A 200 13.01 15.56 -27.48
N ASP A 201 12.79 14.48 -28.18
CA ASP A 201 13.72 13.37 -28.23
C ASP A 201 14.89 13.78 -29.13
N ALA A 202 15.99 14.25 -28.53
CA ALA A 202 17.23 14.36 -29.25
C ALA A 202 17.69 12.93 -29.60
N LEU A 203 17.76 12.60 -30.88
CA LEU A 203 18.21 11.29 -31.34
C LEU A 203 19.59 10.98 -30.79
N HIS A 204 19.66 9.95 -29.96
CA HIS A 204 20.93 9.42 -29.45
C HIS A 204 21.36 8.25 -30.32
N ASP A 205 22.66 7.99 -30.36
CA ASP A 205 23.17 6.86 -31.13
C ASP A 205 22.87 5.52 -30.44
N THR A 206 22.61 5.58 -29.13
CA THR A 206 22.24 4.40 -28.33
C THR A 206 21.32 4.80 -27.19
N ASP A 207 20.21 4.09 -27.05
CA ASP A 207 19.32 4.16 -25.89
C ASP A 207 19.56 2.97 -24.98
N VAL A 208 19.63 3.20 -23.69
CA VAL A 208 19.76 2.18 -22.65
C VAL A 208 18.54 2.24 -21.74
N PHE A 209 17.71 1.22 -21.74
CA PHE A 209 16.61 1.09 -20.80
C PHE A 209 17.08 0.28 -19.62
N PHE A 210 17.04 0.87 -18.45
CA PHE A 210 17.58 0.35 -17.21
C PHE A 210 16.48 0.11 -16.19
N ASP A 211 16.51 -1.04 -15.53
CA ASP A 211 15.56 -1.41 -14.49
C ASP A 211 16.27 -2.11 -13.35
N ILE A 212 15.82 -1.87 -12.12
CA ILE A 212 16.42 -2.35 -10.88
C ILE A 212 15.42 -3.20 -10.11
N GLU A 213 15.89 -4.35 -9.62
CA GLU A 213 15.14 -5.17 -8.68
C GLU A 213 15.86 -5.25 -7.34
N SER A 214 15.14 -4.87 -6.28
CA SER A 214 15.66 -4.84 -4.91
C SER A 214 15.02 -5.91 -4.04
N HIS A 215 15.77 -6.41 -3.08
CA HIS A 215 15.26 -7.40 -2.14
C HIS A 215 14.31 -6.74 -1.13
N PRO A 216 13.01 -7.11 -1.09
CA PRO A 216 11.99 -6.42 -0.30
C PRO A 216 12.22 -6.47 1.22
N GLY A 217 13.18 -7.27 1.66
CA GLY A 217 13.53 -7.46 3.07
C GLY A 217 14.72 -6.64 3.54
N THR A 218 15.68 -6.31 2.66
CA THR A 218 16.93 -5.63 3.00
C THR A 218 17.11 -4.32 2.27
N ASP A 219 16.24 -4.04 1.28
CA ASP A 219 16.33 -2.86 0.41
C ASP A 219 17.65 -2.79 -0.35
N GLN A 220 18.23 -3.97 -0.65
CA GLN A 220 19.47 -4.11 -1.40
C GLN A 220 19.17 -4.58 -2.81
N ASP A 221 19.81 -3.94 -3.77
CA ASP A 221 19.69 -4.29 -5.18
C ASP A 221 20.37 -5.63 -5.47
N TYR A 222 19.67 -6.51 -6.17
CA TYR A 222 20.21 -7.82 -6.55
C TYR A 222 20.20 -8.10 -8.05
N LEU A 223 19.47 -7.30 -8.85
CA LEU A 223 19.37 -7.46 -10.28
C LEU A 223 19.29 -6.10 -10.97
N TYR A 224 20.12 -5.90 -11.98
CA TYR A 224 20.05 -4.80 -12.93
C TYR A 224 19.73 -5.38 -14.31
N GLY A 225 18.62 -4.97 -14.91
CA GLY A 225 18.23 -5.27 -16.28
C GLY A 225 18.57 -4.11 -17.21
N LEU A 226 19.27 -4.39 -18.30
CA LEU A 226 19.67 -3.38 -19.29
C LEU A 226 19.26 -3.84 -20.69
N LEU A 227 18.44 -3.06 -21.38
CA LEU A 227 18.17 -3.20 -22.79
C LEU A 227 18.91 -2.10 -23.53
N VAL A 228 19.95 -2.46 -24.25
CA VAL A 228 20.74 -1.53 -25.10
C VAL A 228 20.17 -1.57 -26.51
N ARG A 229 19.67 -0.45 -26.99
CA ARG A 229 19.10 -0.26 -28.32
C ARG A 229 19.94 0.73 -29.12
N PRO A 230 20.87 0.29 -29.96
CA PRO A 230 21.58 1.17 -30.88
C PRO A 230 20.63 1.69 -31.97
N LYS A 231 20.93 2.87 -32.52
CA LYS A 231 20.18 3.45 -33.64
C LYS A 231 20.21 2.53 -34.88
N GLU A 232 21.31 1.82 -35.09
CA GLU A 232 21.49 0.85 -36.15
C GLU A 232 22.01 -0.47 -35.54
N GLY A 233 21.37 -1.58 -35.88
CA GLY A 233 21.75 -2.90 -35.37
C GLY A 233 20.73 -3.52 -34.40
N PRO A 234 21.02 -4.72 -33.92
CA PRO A 234 20.12 -5.43 -33.02
C PRO A 234 20.15 -4.88 -31.59
N GLU A 235 19.00 -4.95 -30.92
CA GLU A 235 18.91 -4.73 -29.48
C GLU A 235 19.60 -5.86 -28.71
N THR A 236 20.23 -5.48 -27.58
CA THR A 236 20.93 -6.45 -26.70
C THR A 236 20.42 -6.30 -25.28
N TYR A 237 19.95 -7.38 -24.70
CA TYR A 237 19.57 -7.43 -23.29
C TYR A 237 20.69 -8.04 -22.46
N THR A 238 21.04 -7.38 -21.37
CA THR A 238 22.03 -7.84 -20.39
C THR A 238 21.39 -7.82 -19.00
N SER A 239 21.51 -8.90 -18.24
CA SER A 239 21.18 -8.92 -16.82
C SER A 239 22.44 -9.05 -15.98
N LEU A 240 22.63 -8.11 -15.07
CA LEU A 240 23.66 -8.14 -14.05
C LEU A 240 22.99 -8.55 -12.74
N HIS A 241 23.48 -9.59 -12.07
CA HIS A 241 22.85 -10.08 -10.85
C HIS A 241 23.87 -10.56 -9.83
N THR A 242 23.49 -10.51 -8.57
CA THR A 242 24.25 -11.09 -7.47
C THR A 242 23.35 -11.91 -6.55
N LEU A 243 23.88 -13.05 -6.10
CA LEU A 243 23.21 -13.89 -5.12
C LEU A 243 23.56 -13.52 -3.67
N ASN A 244 24.55 -12.64 -3.49
CA ASN A 244 25.06 -12.24 -2.19
C ASN A 244 24.72 -10.75 -1.93
N HIS A 245 23.95 -10.48 -0.90
CA HIS A 245 23.56 -9.13 -0.48
C HIS A 245 24.73 -8.19 -0.16
N THR A 246 25.96 -8.70 -0.09
CA THR A 246 27.17 -7.91 0.15
C THR A 246 27.81 -7.31 -1.12
N SER A 247 27.21 -7.53 -2.28
CA SER A 247 27.83 -7.21 -3.57
C SER A 247 27.05 -6.22 -4.45
N GLU A 248 26.17 -5.38 -3.87
CA GLU A 248 25.51 -4.28 -4.59
C GLU A 248 26.52 -3.37 -5.28
N ALA A 249 27.62 -3.02 -4.59
CA ALA A 249 28.71 -2.27 -5.19
C ALA A 249 29.35 -2.96 -6.41
N THR A 250 29.31 -4.29 -6.47
CA THR A 250 29.80 -5.06 -7.62
C THR A 250 28.83 -4.95 -8.81
N LEU A 251 27.52 -4.94 -8.56
CA LEU A 251 26.52 -4.68 -9.61
C LEU A 251 26.70 -3.31 -10.20
N TRP A 252 26.87 -2.31 -9.35
CA TRP A 252 27.07 -0.93 -9.77
C TRP A 252 28.35 -0.78 -10.60
N ALA A 253 29.45 -1.38 -10.16
CA ALA A 253 30.71 -1.37 -10.92
C ALA A 253 30.56 -2.06 -12.30
N ALA A 254 29.85 -3.18 -12.37
CA ALA A 254 29.58 -3.88 -13.62
C ALA A 254 28.66 -3.06 -14.55
N PHE A 255 27.69 -2.36 -14.02
CA PHE A 255 26.84 -1.42 -14.75
C PHE A 255 27.66 -0.28 -15.36
N LEU A 256 28.50 0.37 -14.57
CA LEU A 256 29.38 1.45 -15.07
C LEU A 256 30.34 0.95 -16.14
N ALA A 257 30.95 -0.23 -15.93
CA ALA A 257 31.84 -0.85 -16.92
C ALA A 257 31.11 -1.15 -18.24
N LEU A 258 29.84 -1.55 -18.19
CA LEU A 258 29.01 -1.74 -19.39
C LEU A 258 28.78 -0.41 -20.10
N LEU A 259 28.41 0.65 -19.38
CA LEU A 259 28.22 1.98 -19.97
C LEU A 259 29.48 2.52 -20.65
N GLU A 260 30.66 2.23 -20.10
CA GLU A 260 31.97 2.61 -20.70
C GLU A 260 32.23 1.94 -22.06
N THR A 261 31.55 0.83 -22.36
CA THR A 261 31.67 0.15 -23.66
C THR A 261 30.81 0.76 -24.75
N LEU A 262 29.86 1.64 -24.39
CA LEU A 262 28.91 2.24 -25.31
C LEU A 262 29.51 3.40 -26.09
N PRO A 263 28.98 3.73 -27.28
CA PRO A 263 29.34 4.98 -27.99
C PRO A 263 29.10 6.20 -27.11
N PRO A 264 29.86 7.29 -27.25
CA PRO A 264 29.81 8.45 -26.35
C PRO A 264 28.44 9.18 -26.35
N ASN A 265 27.63 9.03 -27.39
CA ASN A 265 26.31 9.63 -27.50
C ASN A 265 25.20 8.60 -27.14
N TYR A 266 25.11 8.23 -25.86
CA TYR A 266 24.01 7.36 -25.36
C TYR A 266 23.15 8.09 -24.32
N ARG A 267 21.94 7.60 -24.10
CA ARG A 267 21.05 8.02 -23.03
C ARG A 267 20.58 6.82 -22.24
N VAL A 268 20.57 6.94 -20.91
CA VAL A 268 19.98 5.97 -20.00
C VAL A 268 18.57 6.45 -19.64
N TYR A 269 17.61 5.55 -19.74
CA TYR A 269 16.22 5.73 -19.33
C TYR A 269 15.94 4.81 -18.16
N ASP A 270 15.42 5.37 -17.10
CA ASP A 270 14.98 4.70 -15.91
C ASP A 270 13.50 5.04 -15.65
N TYR A 271 12.73 4.10 -15.11
CA TYR A 271 11.32 4.29 -14.76
C TYR A 271 11.15 4.14 -13.26
N GLY A 272 11.45 5.19 -12.51
CA GLY A 272 11.35 5.21 -11.06
C GLY A 272 12.00 6.43 -10.43
N ASP A 273 11.97 6.47 -9.12
CA ASP A 273 12.61 7.49 -8.27
C ASP A 273 13.81 6.87 -7.52
N HIS A 274 14.61 6.07 -8.22
CA HIS A 274 15.79 5.40 -7.66
C HIS A 274 17.00 6.30 -7.55
#